data_367311761d19c0e626ca77105a4232a7
#
_entry.id   367311761d19c0e626ca77105a4232a7
#
_cell.length_a   1.000
_cell.length_b   1.000
_cell.length_c   1.000
_cell.angle_alpha   90.00
_cell.angle_beta   90.00
_cell.angle_gamma   90.00
#
_symmetry.space_group_name_H-M   'P 1'
#
loop_
_entity.id
_entity.type
_entity.pdbx_description
1 polymer ?
#
loop_
_entity_poly.entity_id
_entity_poly.type
_entity_poly.pdbx_seq_one_letter_code
_entity_poly.pdbx_strand_id
1 'polypeptide(L)'
;MSLSNAGAQMVLPTIYPDLVISIKPTKPKVPITPVSIVQPDIEACYSNEMLTFIFNSDLGDADIVVTNLTTGDIWSGSASGICSTTIPLSGDEGYYQVVIYTENEEYFGEFSL
;
A
#
# COMPACT_ATOMS: atom_id res chain seq x y z
N MET A 1 13.71 20.97 36.22
CA MET A 1 13.66 20.81 35.56
C MET A 1 13.34 20.52 35.10
N SER A 2 13.19 20.39 34.94
CA SER A 2 12.86 20.07 34.15
C SER A 2 12.61 19.93 33.51
N LEU A 3 12.45 19.80 33.39
CA LEU A 3 12.20 19.59 32.52
C LEU A 3 12.00 19.32 31.93
N SER A 4 11.84 19.18 32.13
CA SER A 4 11.55 18.87 31.34
C SER A 4 11.41 18.72 30.80
N ASN A 5 11.36 18.62 30.84
CA ASN A 5 11.18 18.41 30.05
C ASN A 5 11.05 18.16 29.49
N ALA A 6 10.86 18.10 29.68
CA ALA A 6 10.59 17.79 28.91
C ALA A 6 10.37 17.50 28.28
N GLY A 7 10.20 17.30 28.21
CA GLY A 7 9.89 16.99 27.35
C GLY A 7 9.53 16.78 26.77
N ALA A 8 9.33 16.81 26.95
CA ALA A 8 8.84 16.51 26.32
C ALA A 8 8.74 16.57 25.59
N GLN A 9 8.92 16.55 25.29
CA GLN A 9 8.83 16.47 24.50
C GLN A 9 8.55 16.19 23.77
N MET A 10 8.49 16.43 23.75
CA MET A 10 8.04 16.12 23.13
C MET A 10 7.98 15.69 22.32
N VAL A 11 7.57 15.64 22.23
CA VAL A 11 7.68 15.01 21.48
C VAL A 11 6.93 14.91 20.58
N LEU A 12 7.09 15.12 19.92
CA LEU A 12 6.44 15.02 18.87
C LEU A 12 6.52 13.74 18.40
N PRO A 13 5.49 13.23 18.24
CA PRO A 13 5.44 11.99 17.65
C PRO A 13 6.10 12.16 16.35
N THR A 14 6.96 11.41 16.16
CA THR A 14 7.58 11.52 14.96
C THR A 14 6.62 11.00 14.03
N ILE A 15 6.15 11.78 13.24
CA ILE A 15 5.28 11.35 12.29
C ILE A 15 6.11 10.95 11.18
N TYR A 16 6.27 9.71 10.99
CA TYR A 16 6.92 9.26 9.81
C TYR A 16 5.84 9.26 8.78
N PRO A 17 6.04 9.90 7.70
CA PRO A 17 5.06 9.87 6.66
C PRO A 17 4.89 8.42 6.24
N ASP A 18 3.71 8.00 5.99
CA ASP A 18 3.46 6.67 5.50
C ASP A 18 4.19 6.49 4.18
N LEU A 19 4.66 5.31 3.95
CA LEU A 19 5.25 5.00 2.67
C LEU A 19 4.11 4.75 1.68
N VAL A 20 4.02 5.60 0.69
CA VAL A 20 2.97 5.49 -0.31
C VAL A 20 3.45 4.63 -1.45
N ILE A 21 2.65 3.63 -1.83
CA ILE A 21 3.03 2.69 -2.86
C ILE A 21 2.14 2.95 -4.07
N SER A 22 2.75 3.11 -5.23
CA SER A 22 2.01 3.35 -6.45
C SER A 22 1.49 2.03 -7.00
N ILE A 23 0.18 1.90 -7.12
CA ILE A 23 -0.45 0.68 -7.63
C ILE A 23 -1.04 1.03 -9.00
N LYS A 24 -0.61 0.35 -10.02
CA LYS A 24 -1.02 0.63 -11.39
C LYS A 24 -1.44 -0.62 -12.12
N PRO A 25 -2.32 -0.49 -13.10
CA PRO A 25 -2.66 -1.65 -13.91
C PRO A 25 -1.41 -2.14 -14.63
N THR A 26 -1.25 -3.44 -14.68
CA THR A 26 -0.13 -4.03 -15.37
C THR A 26 -0.20 -3.74 -16.85
N LYS A 27 -1.41 -3.68 -17.40
CA LYS A 27 -1.60 -3.35 -18.79
C LYS A 27 -2.55 -2.18 -18.91
N PRO A 28 -2.03 -0.98 -18.99
CA PRO A 28 -2.87 0.18 -19.10
C PRO A 28 -3.68 0.11 -20.40
N LYS A 29 -4.94 0.42 -20.29
CA LYS A 29 -5.74 0.28 -21.38
C LYS A 29 -5.61 1.28 -22.37
N VAL A 30 -5.63 2.42 -22.14
CA VAL A 30 -5.64 3.43 -23.06
C VAL A 30 -4.80 4.53 -22.76
N PRO A 31 -4.34 5.13 -23.66
CA PRO A 31 -3.46 6.24 -23.47
C PRO A 31 -4.26 7.30 -23.01
N ILE A 32 -3.91 7.91 -22.20
CA ILE A 32 -4.49 8.84 -21.66
C ILE A 32 -4.42 10.14 -21.96
N THR A 33 -5.36 10.77 -21.90
CA THR A 33 -5.37 12.09 -22.01
C THR A 33 -4.89 12.60 -20.76
N PRO A 34 -4.24 13.45 -20.83
CA PRO A 34 -3.59 13.98 -19.67
C PRO A 34 -4.45 14.74 -18.93
N VAL A 35 -4.85 14.60 -18.19
CA VAL A 35 -5.52 15.36 -17.53
C VAL A 35 -5.83 15.39 -16.33
N SER A 36 -6.38 15.24 -15.91
CA SER A 36 -6.99 15.49 -14.82
C SER A 36 -6.50 14.64 -13.81
N ILE A 37 -6.53 15.05 -12.70
CA ILE A 37 -6.14 14.36 -11.61
C ILE A 37 -7.23 13.47 -11.28
N VAL A 38 -7.07 12.24 -11.51
CA VAL A 38 -8.08 11.32 -11.19
C VAL A 38 -7.59 10.44 -10.07
N GLN A 39 -8.42 10.17 -9.14
CA GLN A 39 -8.08 9.30 -8.03
C GLN A 39 -7.82 7.90 -8.59
N PRO A 40 -6.75 7.26 -8.19
CA PRO A 40 -6.46 5.92 -8.69
C PRO A 40 -7.49 4.93 -8.15
N ASP A 41 -7.66 3.83 -8.86
CA ASP A 41 -8.60 2.79 -8.45
C ASP A 41 -8.18 2.15 -7.12
N ILE A 42 -6.90 1.98 -6.92
CA ILE A 42 -6.37 1.36 -5.70
C ILE A 42 -5.23 2.20 -5.18
N GLU A 43 -5.28 2.52 -3.90
CA GLU A 43 -4.19 3.19 -3.22
C GLU A 43 -3.61 2.24 -2.19
N ALA A 44 -2.33 2.35 -1.93
CA ALA A 44 -1.68 1.51 -0.92
C ALA A 44 -0.67 2.32 -0.12
N CYS A 45 -0.58 2.02 1.16
CA CYS A 45 0.43 2.64 2.00
C CYS A 45 0.88 1.67 3.07
N TYR A 46 2.10 1.85 3.52
CA TYR A 46 2.69 1.01 4.56
C TYR A 46 3.02 1.86 5.77
N SER A 47 2.63 1.40 6.93
CA SER A 47 2.92 2.08 8.17
C SER A 47 2.84 1.07 9.31
N ASN A 48 3.83 1.06 10.20
CA ASN A 48 3.82 0.21 11.39
C ASN A 48 3.56 -1.26 11.08
N GLU A 49 4.28 -1.78 10.12
CA GLU A 49 4.18 -3.19 9.76
C GLU A 49 2.78 -3.57 9.24
N MET A 50 2.05 -2.58 8.77
CA MET A 50 0.75 -2.82 8.19
C MET A 50 0.70 -2.24 6.79
N LEU A 51 0.29 -3.06 5.84
CA LEU A 51 0.12 -2.62 4.48
C LEU A 51 -1.37 -2.47 4.23
N THR A 52 -1.81 -1.25 3.98
CA THR A 52 -3.23 -0.95 3.80
C THR A 52 -3.53 -0.63 2.36
N PHE A 53 -4.59 -1.23 1.85
CA PHE A 53 -5.05 -1.00 0.49
C PHE A 53 -6.42 -0.36 0.55
N ILE A 54 -6.63 0.68 -0.26
CA ILE A 54 -7.90 1.37 -0.35
C ILE A 54 -8.39 1.22 -1.77
N PHE A 55 -9.54 0.56 -1.92
CA PHE A 55 -10.13 0.35 -3.23
C PHE A 55 -11.16 1.46 -3.43
N ASN A 56 -10.85 2.39 -4.30
CA ASN A 56 -11.70 3.56 -4.55
C ASN A 56 -12.77 3.29 -5.58
N SER A 57 -12.64 2.20 -6.31
CA SER A 57 -13.61 1.80 -7.32
C SER A 57 -14.04 0.37 -7.07
N ASP A 58 -15.23 0.03 -7.49
CA ASP A 58 -15.71 -1.34 -7.33
C ASP A 58 -15.12 -2.19 -8.45
N LEU A 59 -14.10 -2.94 -8.12
CA LEU A 59 -13.42 -3.81 -9.08
C LEU A 59 -13.88 -5.26 -8.95
N GLY A 60 -14.92 -5.50 -8.16
CA GLY A 60 -15.38 -6.86 -7.89
C GLY A 60 -14.49 -7.49 -6.84
N ASP A 61 -14.33 -8.79 -6.91
CA ASP A 61 -13.47 -9.50 -5.98
C ASP A 61 -12.02 -9.34 -6.39
N ALA A 62 -11.16 -9.14 -5.43
CA ALA A 62 -9.74 -8.94 -5.67
C ALA A 62 -8.92 -9.81 -4.75
N ASP A 63 -7.88 -10.41 -5.28
CA ASP A 63 -6.91 -11.17 -4.50
C ASP A 63 -5.60 -10.42 -4.49
N ILE A 64 -5.03 -10.24 -3.31
CA ILE A 64 -3.81 -9.48 -3.13
C ILE A 64 -2.69 -10.41 -2.72
N VAL A 65 -1.56 -10.34 -3.40
CA VAL A 65 -0.39 -11.15 -3.06
C VAL A 65 0.78 -10.21 -2.87
N VAL A 66 1.41 -10.28 -1.72
CA VAL A 66 2.58 -9.46 -1.40
C VAL A 66 3.75 -10.41 -1.20
N THR A 67 4.84 -10.17 -1.87
CA THR A 67 6.02 -11.03 -1.78
C THR A 67 7.23 -10.19 -1.41
N ASN A 68 7.99 -10.64 -0.41
CA ASN A 68 9.29 -10.06 -0.14
C ASN A 68 10.26 -10.82 -1.03
N LEU A 69 10.73 -10.19 -2.10
CA LEU A 69 11.59 -10.87 -3.07
C LEU A 69 12.96 -11.16 -2.49
N THR A 70 13.35 -10.49 -1.44
CA THR A 70 14.64 -10.72 -0.81
C THR A 70 14.60 -11.97 0.07
N THR A 71 13.54 -12.18 0.81
CA THR A 71 13.44 -13.32 1.72
C THR A 71 12.60 -14.47 1.18
N GLY A 72 11.72 -14.18 0.24
CA GLY A 72 10.82 -15.19 -0.29
C GLY A 72 9.50 -15.30 0.46
N ASP A 73 9.30 -14.49 1.47
CA ASP A 73 8.05 -14.56 2.23
C ASP A 73 6.89 -14.03 1.42
N ILE A 74 5.73 -14.62 1.60
CA ILE A 74 4.53 -14.27 0.86
C ILE A 74 3.36 -14.07 1.81
N TRP A 75 2.63 -13.01 1.58
CA TRP A 75 1.40 -12.75 2.34
C TRP A 75 0.26 -12.58 1.33
N SER A 76 -0.94 -12.88 1.73
CA SER A 76 -2.07 -12.71 0.84
C SER A 76 -3.27 -12.14 1.57
N GLY A 77 -4.16 -11.58 0.82
CA GLY A 77 -5.40 -11.03 1.35
C GLY A 77 -6.42 -10.92 0.24
N SER A 78 -7.60 -10.48 0.58
CA SER A 78 -8.65 -10.32 -0.41
C SER A 78 -9.50 -9.10 -0.07
N ALA A 79 -10.21 -8.61 -1.06
CA ALA A 79 -11.08 -7.45 -0.92
C ALA A 79 -12.22 -7.58 -1.91
N SER A 80 -13.30 -6.88 -1.69
CA SER A 80 -14.43 -6.90 -2.59
C SER A 80 -15.10 -5.55 -2.59
N GLY A 81 -15.33 -5.01 -3.76
CA GLY A 81 -16.02 -3.74 -3.90
C GLY A 81 -15.18 -2.55 -3.43
N ILE A 82 -15.83 -1.47 -3.11
CA ILE A 82 -15.17 -0.29 -2.59
C ILE A 82 -14.95 -0.51 -1.12
N CYS A 83 -13.70 -0.63 -0.71
CA CYS A 83 -13.38 -0.98 0.66
C CYS A 83 -11.91 -0.70 0.99
N SER A 84 -11.56 -0.99 2.21
CA SER A 84 -10.19 -0.87 2.69
C SER A 84 -9.83 -2.19 3.33
N THR A 85 -8.62 -2.67 3.10
CA THR A 85 -8.16 -3.91 3.71
C THR A 85 -6.70 -3.75 4.11
N THR A 86 -6.29 -4.48 5.12
CA THR A 86 -4.93 -4.36 5.66
C THR A 86 -4.30 -5.73 5.76
N ILE A 87 -3.04 -5.83 5.36
CA ILE A 87 -2.27 -7.04 5.48
C ILE A 87 -1.10 -6.75 6.42
N PRO A 88 -1.00 -7.41 7.55
CA PRO A 88 0.14 -7.22 8.43
C PRO A 88 1.36 -7.90 7.83
N LEU A 89 2.48 -7.23 7.84
CA LEU A 89 3.75 -7.77 7.36
C LEU A 89 4.69 -7.94 8.53
N SER A 90 5.78 -8.68 8.31
CA SER A 90 6.76 -8.88 9.35
C SER A 90 7.62 -7.65 9.60
N GLY A 91 7.64 -6.73 8.67
CA GLY A 91 8.51 -5.56 8.82
C GLY A 91 9.95 -5.80 8.43
N ASP A 92 10.27 -6.98 7.90
CA ASP A 92 11.64 -7.28 7.50
C ASP A 92 12.07 -6.42 6.32
N GLU A 93 13.32 -6.09 6.31
CA GLU A 93 13.88 -5.33 5.20
C GLU A 93 13.82 -6.15 3.94
N GLY A 94 13.74 -5.50 2.83
CA GLY A 94 13.77 -6.17 1.56
C GLY A 94 13.01 -5.43 0.48
N TYR A 95 12.97 -6.05 -0.68
CA TYR A 95 12.28 -5.49 -1.82
C TYR A 95 10.96 -6.25 -1.96
N TYR A 96 9.89 -5.51 -1.94
CA TYR A 96 8.55 -6.10 -1.93
C TYR A 96 7.81 -5.85 -3.23
N GLN A 97 7.02 -6.82 -3.63
CA GLN A 97 6.21 -6.74 -4.82
C GLN A 97 4.78 -7.02 -4.45
N VAL A 98 3.87 -6.22 -4.98
CA VAL A 98 2.45 -6.38 -4.73
C VAL A 98 1.79 -6.68 -6.06
N VAL A 99 0.97 -7.71 -6.11
CA VAL A 99 0.17 -8.01 -7.29
C VAL A 99 -1.27 -8.15 -6.82
N ILE A 100 -2.18 -7.51 -7.52
CA ILE A 100 -3.59 -7.59 -7.20
C ILE A 100 -4.34 -8.08 -8.42
N TYR A 101 -5.06 -9.19 -8.25
CA TYR A 101 -5.79 -9.80 -9.33
C TYR A 101 -7.27 -9.50 -9.16
N THR A 102 -7.86 -8.87 -10.15
CA THR A 102 -9.32 -8.65 -10.17
C THR A 102 -9.91 -9.43 -11.32
N GLU A 103 -11.20 -9.37 -11.49
CA GLU A 103 -11.85 -10.10 -12.54
C GLU A 103 -11.42 -9.64 -13.93
N ASN A 104 -11.12 -8.39 -14.08
CA ASN A 104 -10.83 -7.83 -15.38
C ASN A 104 -9.42 -7.32 -15.56
N GLU A 105 -8.72 -7.06 -14.48
CA GLU A 105 -7.40 -6.46 -14.58
C GLU A 105 -6.45 -6.96 -13.52
N GLU A 106 -5.19 -6.78 -13.77
CA GLU A 106 -4.15 -7.10 -12.80
C GLU A 106 -3.42 -5.81 -12.48
N TYR A 107 -3.14 -5.58 -11.22
CA TYR A 107 -2.46 -4.37 -10.76
C TYR A 107 -1.14 -4.75 -10.10
N PHE A 108 -0.21 -3.82 -10.11
CA PHE A 108 1.14 -4.08 -9.66
C PHE A 108 1.72 -2.91 -8.91
N GLY A 109 2.52 -3.17 -7.91
CA GLY A 109 3.25 -2.15 -7.18
C GLY A 109 4.51 -2.73 -6.55
N GLU A 110 5.44 -1.87 -6.19
CA GLU A 110 6.68 -2.28 -5.57
C GLU A 110 7.08 -1.29 -4.50
N PHE A 111 7.77 -1.76 -3.50
CA PHE A 111 8.32 -0.88 -2.47
C PHE A 111 9.46 -1.61 -1.76
N SER A 112 10.26 -0.85 -1.04
CA SER A 112 11.39 -1.41 -0.28
C SER A 112 11.29 -0.99 1.17
N LEU A 113 11.72 -1.84 2.04
CA LEU A 113 11.82 -1.54 3.47
C LEU A 113 13.26 -1.69 3.95
#